data_bd8c07b99e0083e170d8bf2827188004
#
_entry.id   bd8c07b99e0083e170d8bf2827188004
#
_cell.length_a   1.000
_cell.length_b   1.000
_cell.length_c   1.000
_cell.angle_alpha   90.00
_cell.angle_beta   90.00
_cell.angle_gamma   90.00
#
_symmetry.space_group_name_H-M   'P 1'
#
loop_
_entity.id
_entity.type
_entity.pdbx_description
1 polymer ?
#
loop_
_entity_poly.entity_id
_entity_poly.type
_entity_poly.pdbx_seq_one_letter_code
_entity_poly.pdbx_strand_id
1 'polypeptide(L)'
;MNIKRITAVALLALTGVLSAAPLKIGWAINDISTDKPVELAGTFHWRHSKGLRDPLMATALAIDNGEDCVVFLSMDFISPPTFVANRVRKRVKREIPDLPPEKIIFHATHIHTGVSIGRTEKKLADEYGNYMVEQIFKSVKQAWESRQPGQIAYGYDLVVTAFNRRIVYFHDRKGGIGMSPRGKAVLHGRSDVPDFSHVEGGADPFANYLFTYDMDGKLTGAIINVGYTAQVSISDRYVSSDTWHDMRKLMAEHHPGVFILPQVAAAGEATFEQPYYKAAEKRRYRLIYGREPAYPGEFQRKQIAGRILTSFDRAHSWAQKEKFSDLPIKHVVRTLKLDPSVPSKVDYEAAKDGLKKIAELRKNPKTTERMRTSLNGRGNVCKRVVKSYENADKLPRVPMEFHVLRIGDVAFVSERFEYYFEFGQRIQARSPFIQTFTIQLAASNGPGGYLATERASANGGYGTRFLCPVSPKGGQEIVEAAVKELKALKAMDKPAKK
;
A
#
# COMPACT_ATOMS: atom_id res chain seq x y z
N MET A 1 4.96 58.56 -64.55
CA MET A 1 5.91 57.89 -63.58
C MET A 1 5.11 57.57 -62.32
N ASN A 2 4.57 56.34 -62.20
CA ASN A 2 3.67 55.94 -61.18
C ASN A 2 4.45 55.11 -60.14
N ILE A 3 4.60 55.62 -58.92
CA ILE A 3 5.23 54.92 -57.80
C ILE A 3 4.11 54.21 -57.04
N LYS A 4 4.08 52.86 -57.12
CA LYS A 4 3.20 52.00 -56.29
C LYS A 4 3.81 51.85 -54.88
N ARG A 5 3.10 52.35 -53.90
CA ARG A 5 3.41 52.07 -52.48
C ARG A 5 2.98 50.65 -52.17
N ILE A 6 3.92 49.77 -51.75
CA ILE A 6 3.66 48.45 -51.19
C ILE A 6 3.57 48.61 -49.71
N THR A 7 2.39 48.42 -49.14
CA THR A 7 2.17 48.37 -47.70
C THR A 7 2.42 46.93 -47.25
N ALA A 8 3.51 46.70 -46.54
CA ALA A 8 3.78 45.42 -45.89
C ALA A 8 2.97 45.32 -44.58
N VAL A 9 2.01 44.40 -44.55
CA VAL A 9 1.29 44.02 -43.32
C VAL A 9 2.13 42.98 -42.60
N ALA A 10 2.75 43.36 -41.49
CA ALA A 10 3.44 42.43 -40.61
C ALA A 10 2.40 41.65 -39.80
N LEU A 11 2.21 40.38 -40.12
CA LEU A 11 1.44 39.43 -39.29
C LEU A 11 2.30 39.05 -38.06
N LEU A 12 2.03 39.65 -36.93
CA LEU A 12 2.56 39.15 -35.63
C LEU A 12 1.86 37.83 -35.33
N ALA A 13 2.53 36.71 -35.58
CA ALA A 13 2.14 35.42 -35.04
C ALA A 13 2.41 35.44 -33.53
N LEU A 14 1.39 35.67 -32.72
CA LEU A 14 1.43 35.36 -31.29
C LEU A 14 1.55 33.82 -31.14
N THR A 15 2.76 33.33 -31.02
CA THR A 15 2.98 32.00 -30.46
C THR A 15 2.64 32.07 -28.97
N GLY A 16 1.38 31.83 -28.64
CA GLY A 16 0.96 31.59 -27.28
C GLY A 16 1.69 30.34 -26.80
N VAL A 17 2.69 30.54 -25.95
CA VAL A 17 3.19 29.49 -25.08
C VAL A 17 1.97 29.14 -24.23
N LEU A 18 1.35 28.00 -24.50
CA LEU A 18 0.37 27.40 -23.59
C LEU A 18 1.13 27.10 -22.29
N SER A 19 1.14 28.06 -21.37
CA SER A 19 1.53 27.82 -19.98
C SER A 19 0.51 26.84 -19.45
N ALA A 20 0.96 25.66 -19.01
CA ALA A 20 0.08 24.76 -18.31
C ALA A 20 -0.54 25.49 -17.10
N ALA A 21 -1.78 25.18 -16.78
CA ALA A 21 -2.42 25.83 -15.65
C ALA A 21 -1.69 25.46 -14.35
N PRO A 22 -1.54 26.41 -13.40
CA PRO A 22 -0.83 26.11 -12.16
C PRO A 22 -1.50 24.98 -11.38
N LEU A 23 -0.69 24.16 -10.72
CA LEU A 23 -1.16 23.06 -9.90
C LEU A 23 -2.10 23.59 -8.81
N LYS A 24 -3.23 22.94 -8.65
CA LYS A 24 -4.15 23.14 -7.53
C LYS A 24 -4.04 21.95 -6.58
N ILE A 25 -3.79 22.20 -5.31
CA ILE A 25 -3.51 21.21 -4.29
C ILE A 25 -4.47 21.38 -3.13
N GLY A 26 -5.08 20.29 -2.69
CA GLY A 26 -6.00 20.31 -1.54
C GLY A 26 -5.82 19.09 -0.65
N TRP A 27 -5.92 19.30 0.65
CA TRP A 27 -5.77 18.29 1.68
C TRP A 27 -7.01 18.16 2.54
N ALA A 28 -7.29 16.96 3.00
CA ALA A 28 -8.24 16.71 4.05
C ALA A 28 -7.93 15.43 4.81
N ILE A 29 -8.33 15.40 6.08
CA ILE A 29 -8.21 14.24 6.95
C ILE A 29 -9.48 14.10 7.78
N ASN A 30 -10.06 12.91 7.84
CA ASN A 30 -11.23 12.61 8.66
C ASN A 30 -11.02 11.32 9.45
N ASP A 31 -11.62 11.29 10.63
CA ASP A 31 -11.59 10.12 11.52
C ASP A 31 -12.54 9.03 11.00
N ILE A 32 -12.02 7.80 10.92
CA ILE A 32 -12.77 6.57 10.57
C ILE A 32 -12.73 5.54 11.69
N SER A 33 -12.48 5.97 12.93
CA SER A 33 -12.38 5.10 14.11
C SER A 33 -13.71 4.51 14.55
N THR A 34 -13.63 3.53 15.42
CA THR A 34 -14.74 3.07 16.25
C THR A 34 -14.22 2.66 17.62
N ASP A 35 -14.94 2.99 18.66
CA ASP A 35 -14.72 2.53 20.04
C ASP A 35 -15.56 1.29 20.38
N LYS A 36 -16.50 0.92 19.49
CA LYS A 36 -17.35 -0.25 19.66
C LYS A 36 -16.56 -1.55 19.61
N PRO A 37 -17.01 -2.60 20.31
CA PRO A 37 -16.35 -3.91 20.29
C PRO A 37 -16.48 -4.55 18.89
N VAL A 38 -15.37 -4.59 18.16
CA VAL A 38 -15.27 -5.13 16.80
C VAL A 38 -14.22 -6.22 16.71
N GLU A 39 -14.30 -7.08 15.70
CA GLU A 39 -13.23 -8.00 15.37
C GLU A 39 -12.07 -7.27 14.69
N LEU A 40 -10.83 -7.50 15.15
CA LEU A 40 -9.63 -6.91 14.56
C LEU A 40 -9.12 -7.73 13.36
N ALA A 41 -8.65 -7.03 12.34
CA ALA A 41 -8.09 -7.60 11.12
C ALA A 41 -6.66 -8.15 11.32
N GLY A 42 -6.10 -8.79 10.28
CA GLY A 42 -4.66 -9.11 10.16
C GLY A 42 -4.21 -10.45 10.69
N THR A 43 -5.05 -11.26 11.34
CA THR A 43 -4.70 -12.61 11.81
C THR A 43 -5.73 -13.65 11.38
N PHE A 44 -5.33 -14.92 11.29
CA PHE A 44 -6.29 -16.01 11.04
C PHE A 44 -7.23 -16.23 12.24
N HIS A 45 -6.73 -16.11 13.47
CA HIS A 45 -7.57 -16.16 14.66
C HIS A 45 -8.29 -14.84 14.88
N TRP A 46 -9.49 -14.91 15.46
CA TRP A 46 -10.26 -13.71 15.77
C TRP A 46 -9.69 -13.01 17.00
N ARG A 47 -9.74 -11.69 16.97
CA ARG A 47 -9.32 -10.82 18.07
C ARG A 47 -10.38 -9.77 18.29
N HIS A 48 -11.10 -9.90 19.36
CA HIS A 48 -12.13 -8.95 19.77
C HIS A 48 -11.48 -7.69 20.36
N SER A 49 -11.83 -6.51 19.88
CA SER A 49 -11.28 -5.25 20.39
C SER A 49 -11.80 -4.95 21.79
N LYS A 50 -10.96 -4.28 22.59
CA LYS A 50 -11.28 -3.78 23.93
C LYS A 50 -11.59 -2.28 23.95
N GLY A 51 -11.63 -1.63 22.80
CA GLY A 51 -11.83 -0.20 22.61
C GLY A 51 -10.84 0.41 21.64
N LEU A 52 -10.81 1.73 21.62
CA LEU A 52 -9.94 2.57 20.79
C LEU A 52 -8.69 2.97 21.59
N ARG A 53 -7.49 2.78 20.99
CA ARG A 53 -6.22 3.30 21.50
C ARG A 53 -5.81 4.56 20.74
N ASP A 54 -5.74 4.44 19.41
CA ASP A 54 -5.28 5.51 18.53
C ASP A 54 -6.27 5.66 17.38
N PRO A 55 -6.63 6.89 16.98
CA PRO A 55 -7.59 7.11 15.91
C PRO A 55 -7.13 6.52 14.56
N LEU A 56 -8.08 6.00 13.81
CA LEU A 56 -7.91 5.60 12.41
C LEU A 56 -8.29 6.75 11.51
N MET A 57 -7.46 7.07 10.53
CA MET A 57 -7.66 8.23 9.69
C MET A 57 -7.85 7.84 8.21
N ALA A 58 -8.63 8.64 7.50
CA ALA A 58 -8.68 8.70 6.06
C ALA A 58 -8.12 10.04 5.60
N THR A 59 -6.96 10.04 4.96
CA THR A 59 -6.28 11.24 4.47
C THR A 59 -6.39 11.32 2.96
N ALA A 60 -6.85 12.44 2.43
CA ALA A 60 -6.96 12.70 1.00
C ALA A 60 -6.04 13.85 0.58
N LEU A 61 -5.38 13.67 -0.57
CA LEU A 61 -4.63 14.68 -1.29
C LEU A 61 -5.16 14.77 -2.72
N ALA A 62 -5.69 15.91 -3.11
CA ALA A 62 -6.09 16.22 -4.47
C ALA A 62 -5.02 17.05 -5.16
N ILE A 63 -4.61 16.67 -6.37
CA ILE A 63 -3.71 17.43 -7.25
C ILE A 63 -4.34 17.51 -8.62
N ASP A 64 -4.43 18.71 -9.18
CA ASP A 64 -5.13 19.02 -10.43
C ASP A 64 -4.37 20.14 -11.17
N ASN A 65 -4.16 19.99 -12.47
CA ASN A 65 -3.57 21.02 -13.31
C ASN A 65 -4.55 21.58 -14.37
N GLY A 66 -5.85 21.28 -14.20
CA GLY A 66 -6.91 21.69 -15.14
C GLY A 66 -7.06 20.79 -16.38
N GLU A 67 -6.07 19.94 -16.71
CA GLU A 67 -6.13 18.99 -17.83
C GLU A 67 -6.37 17.55 -17.34
N ASP A 68 -5.73 17.17 -16.26
CA ASP A 68 -5.91 15.87 -15.60
C ASP A 68 -5.69 16.02 -14.09
N CYS A 69 -6.11 15.01 -13.32
CA CYS A 69 -6.08 15.08 -11.86
C CYS A 69 -5.84 13.72 -11.21
N VAL A 70 -5.58 13.77 -9.92
CA VAL A 70 -5.56 12.61 -9.03
C VAL A 70 -6.08 13.00 -7.65
N VAL A 71 -6.79 12.08 -7.01
CA VAL A 71 -7.00 12.10 -5.56
C VAL A 71 -6.36 10.84 -4.99
N PHE A 72 -5.30 11.02 -4.21
CA PHE A 72 -4.77 9.95 -3.37
C PHE A 72 -5.60 9.87 -2.09
N LEU A 73 -6.08 8.70 -1.74
CA LEU A 73 -6.82 8.45 -0.52
C LEU A 73 -6.18 7.31 0.27
N SER A 74 -5.46 7.67 1.31
CA SER A 74 -4.87 6.74 2.28
C SER A 74 -5.84 6.48 3.43
N MET A 75 -6.02 5.22 3.81
CA MET A 75 -6.83 4.86 4.96
C MET A 75 -6.09 3.93 5.91
N ASP A 76 -6.26 4.15 7.22
CA ASP A 76 -5.74 3.26 8.26
C ASP A 76 -6.61 2.01 8.33
N PHE A 77 -6.34 1.09 7.42
CA PHE A 77 -7.06 -0.16 7.26
C PHE A 77 -6.11 -1.26 6.77
N ILE A 78 -6.55 -2.52 6.81
CA ILE A 78 -5.71 -3.64 6.31
C ILE A 78 -5.62 -3.63 4.78
N SER A 79 -6.71 -3.29 4.12
CA SER A 79 -6.82 -3.07 2.66
C SER A 79 -8.12 -2.32 2.40
N PRO A 80 -8.22 -1.51 1.35
CA PRO A 80 -9.45 -0.79 1.04
C PRO A 80 -10.58 -1.77 0.76
N PRO A 81 -11.72 -1.70 1.49
CA PRO A 81 -12.87 -2.54 1.17
C PRO A 81 -13.48 -2.12 -0.17
N THR A 82 -13.64 -3.07 -1.10
CA THR A 82 -14.18 -2.79 -2.45
C THR A 82 -15.54 -2.08 -2.40
N PHE A 83 -16.42 -2.46 -1.47
CA PHE A 83 -17.74 -1.83 -1.35
C PHE A 83 -17.65 -0.36 -0.91
N VAL A 84 -16.67 -0.01 -0.08
CA VAL A 84 -16.42 1.39 0.35
C VAL A 84 -15.99 2.22 -0.86
N ALA A 85 -14.96 1.76 -1.59
CA ALA A 85 -14.47 2.45 -2.78
C ALA A 85 -15.58 2.65 -3.82
N ASN A 86 -16.39 1.61 -4.10
CA ASN A 86 -17.49 1.68 -5.06
C ASN A 86 -18.58 2.67 -4.61
N ARG A 87 -18.94 2.69 -3.33
CA ARG A 87 -19.96 3.60 -2.81
C ARG A 87 -19.48 5.04 -2.78
N VAL A 88 -18.21 5.27 -2.43
CA VAL A 88 -17.60 6.60 -2.48
C VAL A 88 -17.55 7.11 -3.92
N ARG A 89 -17.05 6.31 -4.88
CA ARG A 89 -17.04 6.67 -6.31
C ARG A 89 -18.44 6.98 -6.88
N LYS A 90 -19.45 6.20 -6.45
CA LYS A 90 -20.85 6.48 -6.83
C LYS A 90 -21.34 7.83 -6.33
N ARG A 91 -20.97 8.21 -5.10
CA ARG A 91 -21.28 9.53 -4.54
C ARG A 91 -20.51 10.64 -5.24
N VAL A 92 -19.21 10.47 -5.46
CA VAL A 92 -18.38 11.43 -6.20
C VAL A 92 -19.00 11.73 -7.57
N LYS A 93 -19.36 10.69 -8.34
CA LYS A 93 -20.01 10.87 -9.65
C LYS A 93 -21.28 11.74 -9.59
N ARG A 94 -22.02 11.68 -8.48
CA ARG A 94 -23.27 12.42 -8.29
C ARG A 94 -23.07 13.83 -7.73
N GLU A 95 -22.12 13.98 -6.77
CA GLU A 95 -22.01 15.14 -5.91
C GLU A 95 -20.80 16.04 -6.23
N ILE A 96 -19.83 15.52 -7.04
CA ILE A 96 -18.62 16.23 -7.44
C ILE A 96 -18.40 16.00 -8.94
N PRO A 97 -19.20 16.62 -9.81
CA PRO A 97 -19.24 16.29 -11.24
C PRO A 97 -17.94 16.59 -12.02
N ASP A 98 -17.10 17.48 -11.50
CA ASP A 98 -15.79 17.84 -12.05
C ASP A 98 -14.64 16.91 -11.57
N LEU A 99 -14.90 15.93 -10.69
CA LEU A 99 -13.95 14.90 -10.31
C LEU A 99 -14.32 13.56 -10.96
N PRO A 100 -13.57 13.06 -11.95
CA PRO A 100 -13.78 11.71 -12.47
C PRO A 100 -13.52 10.66 -11.39
N PRO A 101 -14.51 9.82 -11.03
CA PRO A 101 -14.39 8.90 -9.89
C PRO A 101 -13.25 7.87 -10.01
N GLU A 102 -12.86 7.52 -11.24
CA GLU A 102 -11.75 6.62 -11.53
C GLU A 102 -10.37 7.24 -11.25
N LYS A 103 -10.29 8.57 -11.10
CA LYS A 103 -9.05 9.26 -10.75
C LYS A 103 -8.73 9.22 -9.25
N ILE A 104 -9.52 8.51 -8.46
CA ILE A 104 -9.27 8.32 -7.02
C ILE A 104 -8.49 7.00 -6.82
N ILE A 105 -7.29 7.10 -6.28
CA ILE A 105 -6.46 5.97 -5.87
C ILE A 105 -6.70 5.70 -4.39
N PHE A 106 -7.52 4.69 -4.09
CA PHE A 106 -7.72 4.23 -2.71
C PHE A 106 -6.59 3.29 -2.33
N HIS A 107 -5.93 3.50 -1.21
CA HIS A 107 -4.92 2.58 -0.68
C HIS A 107 -4.95 2.55 0.85
N ALA A 108 -4.30 1.56 1.45
CA ALA A 108 -4.31 1.35 2.89
C ALA A 108 -2.90 1.25 3.46
N THR A 109 -2.78 1.58 4.75
CA THR A 109 -1.54 1.51 5.53
C THR A 109 -1.20 0.11 6.02
N HIS A 110 -2.08 -0.87 5.78
CA HIS A 110 -1.97 -2.27 6.19
C HIS A 110 -1.88 -2.47 7.70
N ILE A 111 -2.59 -1.67 8.48
CA ILE A 111 -2.68 -1.91 9.92
C ILE A 111 -3.36 -3.24 10.22
N HIS A 112 -2.86 -3.94 11.24
CA HIS A 112 -3.45 -5.18 11.72
C HIS A 112 -4.32 -5.01 12.98
N THR A 113 -4.58 -3.77 13.35
CA THR A 113 -5.41 -3.35 14.48
C THR A 113 -6.64 -2.53 14.05
N GLY A 114 -6.97 -2.56 12.76
CA GLY A 114 -8.21 -2.02 12.21
C GLY A 114 -9.36 -3.02 12.26
N VAL A 115 -10.55 -2.56 11.88
CA VAL A 115 -11.79 -3.36 11.91
C VAL A 115 -11.78 -4.44 10.83
N SER A 116 -12.14 -5.66 11.21
CA SER A 116 -12.42 -6.76 10.28
C SER A 116 -13.92 -6.80 9.98
N ILE A 117 -14.36 -6.06 8.96
CA ILE A 117 -15.80 -5.92 8.62
C ILE A 117 -16.45 -7.29 8.40
N GLY A 118 -15.80 -8.21 7.68
CA GLY A 118 -16.37 -9.54 7.39
C GLY A 118 -16.42 -10.51 8.57
N ARG A 119 -15.88 -10.14 9.74
CA ARG A 119 -15.90 -10.95 10.98
C ARG A 119 -16.67 -10.30 12.11
N THR A 120 -16.83 -8.97 12.05
CA THR A 120 -17.64 -8.21 13.00
C THR A 120 -19.11 -8.60 12.84
N GLU A 121 -19.89 -8.52 13.92
CA GLU A 121 -21.32 -8.75 13.90
C GLU A 121 -21.98 -7.88 12.83
N LYS A 122 -22.93 -8.47 12.07
CA LYS A 122 -23.42 -7.87 10.81
C LYS A 122 -23.97 -6.46 10.98
N LYS A 123 -24.82 -6.22 12.00
CA LYS A 123 -25.41 -4.90 12.21
C LYS A 123 -24.35 -3.85 12.48
N LEU A 124 -23.38 -4.15 13.36
CA LEU A 124 -22.28 -3.26 13.69
C LEU A 124 -21.35 -3.05 12.48
N ALA A 125 -21.10 -4.11 11.68
CA ALA A 125 -20.32 -4.04 10.46
C ALA A 125 -20.98 -3.14 9.40
N ASP A 126 -22.29 -3.20 9.25
CA ASP A 126 -23.07 -2.36 8.33
C ASP A 126 -23.07 -0.89 8.80
N GLU A 127 -23.28 -0.64 10.09
CA GLU A 127 -23.22 0.70 10.70
C GLU A 127 -21.83 1.33 10.49
N TYR A 128 -20.78 0.58 10.82
CA TYR A 128 -19.40 1.03 10.65
C TYR A 128 -19.05 1.25 9.16
N GLY A 129 -19.48 0.36 8.29
CA GLY A 129 -19.29 0.49 6.84
C GLY A 129 -19.97 1.74 6.27
N ASN A 130 -21.17 2.10 6.74
CA ASN A 130 -21.85 3.34 6.38
C ASN A 130 -21.10 4.57 6.88
N TYR A 131 -20.65 4.56 8.14
CA TYR A 131 -19.83 5.61 8.72
C TYR A 131 -18.53 5.82 7.94
N MET A 132 -17.79 4.75 7.63
CA MET A 132 -16.57 4.82 6.81
C MET A 132 -16.83 5.48 5.45
N VAL A 133 -17.88 5.07 4.74
CA VAL A 133 -18.23 5.66 3.44
C VAL A 133 -18.47 7.15 3.56
N GLU A 134 -19.17 7.58 4.62
CA GLU A 134 -19.43 9.01 4.87
C GLU A 134 -18.13 9.80 5.11
N GLN A 135 -17.29 9.34 6.04
CA GLN A 135 -16.05 10.04 6.39
C GLN A 135 -15.04 10.06 5.24
N ILE A 136 -14.91 8.94 4.52
CA ILE A 136 -14.01 8.83 3.37
C ILE A 136 -14.49 9.73 2.22
N PHE A 137 -15.80 9.75 1.93
CA PHE A 137 -16.36 10.67 0.95
C PHE A 137 -16.11 12.12 1.35
N LYS A 138 -16.30 12.45 2.64
CA LYS A 138 -16.01 13.78 3.19
C LYS A 138 -14.54 14.17 2.99
N SER A 139 -13.58 13.24 3.21
CA SER A 139 -12.16 13.50 2.95
C SER A 139 -11.90 13.82 1.48
N VAL A 140 -12.45 13.01 0.56
CA VAL A 140 -12.32 13.25 -0.89
C VAL A 140 -12.93 14.60 -1.28
N LYS A 141 -14.16 14.90 -0.82
CA LYS A 141 -14.85 16.14 -1.14
C LYS A 141 -14.10 17.35 -0.63
N GLN A 142 -13.72 17.36 0.65
CA GLN A 142 -12.99 18.47 1.25
C GLN A 142 -11.64 18.71 0.58
N ALA A 143 -10.85 17.65 0.29
CA ALA A 143 -9.60 17.81 -0.42
C ALA A 143 -9.80 18.37 -1.83
N TRP A 144 -10.86 17.93 -2.52
CA TRP A 144 -11.18 18.43 -3.86
C TRP A 144 -11.63 19.89 -3.86
N GLU A 145 -12.53 20.26 -2.97
CA GLU A 145 -13.11 21.61 -2.90
C GLU A 145 -12.14 22.65 -2.30
N SER A 146 -11.20 22.23 -1.44
CA SER A 146 -10.21 23.11 -0.83
C SER A 146 -8.96 23.35 -1.68
N ARG A 147 -8.91 22.84 -2.93
CA ARG A 147 -7.75 23.03 -3.80
C ARG A 147 -7.40 24.50 -4.02
N GLN A 148 -6.17 24.88 -3.74
CA GLN A 148 -5.62 26.19 -4.01
C GLN A 148 -4.36 26.06 -4.89
N PRO A 149 -3.96 27.13 -5.59
CA PRO A 149 -2.67 27.16 -6.25
C PRO A 149 -1.55 26.75 -5.30
N GLY A 150 -0.65 25.88 -5.76
CA GLY A 150 0.41 25.35 -4.93
C GLY A 150 1.57 24.81 -5.73
N GLN A 151 2.58 24.38 -5.02
CA GLN A 151 3.81 23.84 -5.59
C GLN A 151 4.07 22.46 -5.05
N ILE A 152 4.83 21.66 -5.79
CA ILE A 152 5.35 20.38 -5.31
C ILE A 152 6.87 20.36 -5.40
N ALA A 153 7.48 19.56 -4.51
CA ALA A 153 8.85 19.08 -4.64
C ALA A 153 8.85 17.58 -4.38
N TYR A 154 9.86 16.88 -4.83
CA TYR A 154 9.99 15.45 -4.59
C TYR A 154 11.40 15.07 -4.27
N GLY A 155 11.55 13.98 -3.55
CA GLY A 155 12.85 13.50 -3.13
C GLY A 155 12.76 12.17 -2.41
N TYR A 156 13.89 11.65 -2.03
CA TYR A 156 14.00 10.42 -1.26
C TYR A 156 15.10 10.50 -0.22
N ASP A 157 15.05 9.59 0.73
CA ASP A 157 16.17 9.31 1.64
C ASP A 157 16.22 7.83 1.97
N LEU A 158 17.33 7.39 2.55
CA LEU A 158 17.50 6.00 2.98
C LEU A 158 17.02 5.84 4.42
N VAL A 159 16.12 4.86 4.62
CA VAL A 159 15.57 4.58 5.94
C VAL A 159 15.30 3.09 6.12
N VAL A 160 15.70 2.52 7.24
CA VAL A 160 15.37 1.14 7.60
C VAL A 160 14.05 1.15 8.37
N THR A 161 12.95 0.88 7.67
CA THR A 161 11.61 0.74 8.28
C THR A 161 11.21 -0.72 8.47
N ALA A 162 11.75 -1.62 7.63
CA ALA A 162 11.40 -3.03 7.62
C ALA A 162 12.58 -3.93 7.26
N PHE A 163 12.39 -5.21 7.46
CA PHE A 163 13.29 -6.31 7.11
C PHE A 163 12.51 -7.38 6.35
N ASN A 164 13.20 -8.25 5.61
CA ASN A 164 12.54 -9.41 5.03
C ASN A 164 12.28 -10.46 6.13
N ARG A 165 11.04 -10.96 6.20
CA ARG A 165 10.58 -11.92 7.23
C ARG A 165 10.68 -13.39 6.82
N ARG A 166 11.21 -13.67 5.62
CA ARG A 166 11.31 -15.02 5.08
C ARG A 166 12.70 -15.60 5.38
N ILE A 167 12.75 -16.50 6.34
CA ILE A 167 13.97 -17.18 6.79
C ILE A 167 14.10 -18.48 6.01
N VAL A 168 15.22 -18.64 5.32
CA VAL A 168 15.54 -19.83 4.50
C VAL A 168 16.46 -20.78 5.27
N TYR A 169 16.17 -22.06 5.15
CA TYR A 169 16.90 -23.15 5.79
C TYR A 169 17.62 -24.01 4.75
N PHE A 170 18.66 -24.72 5.17
CA PHE A 170 19.36 -25.66 4.31
C PHE A 170 18.44 -26.81 3.87
N HIS A 171 17.55 -27.28 4.75
CA HIS A 171 16.62 -28.37 4.50
C HIS A 171 15.18 -27.90 4.41
N ASP A 172 14.36 -28.66 3.69
CA ASP A 172 12.93 -28.40 3.58
C ASP A 172 12.24 -28.44 4.93
N ARG A 173 11.37 -27.44 5.17
CA ARG A 173 10.50 -27.36 6.32
C ARG A 173 9.07 -27.79 5.95
N LYS A 174 8.45 -28.52 6.85
CA LYS A 174 7.06 -28.93 6.69
C LYS A 174 6.14 -27.72 6.86
N GLY A 175 5.26 -27.49 5.88
CA GLY A 175 4.26 -26.44 5.95
C GLY A 175 3.14 -26.74 6.93
N GLY A 176 2.54 -25.68 7.50
CA GLY A 176 1.34 -25.79 8.31
C GLY A 176 0.05 -25.90 7.49
N ILE A 177 -1.07 -26.17 8.14
CA ILE A 177 -2.39 -26.18 7.53
C ILE A 177 -2.66 -24.83 6.83
N GLY A 178 -3.11 -24.86 5.59
CA GLY A 178 -3.39 -23.66 4.78
C GLY A 178 -2.13 -22.91 4.31
N MET A 179 -1.00 -23.61 4.25
CA MET A 179 0.29 -23.11 3.73
C MET A 179 0.85 -24.09 2.70
N SER A 180 1.85 -23.65 1.94
CA SER A 180 2.61 -24.54 1.06
C SER A 180 3.12 -25.76 1.84
N PRO A 181 3.00 -27.00 1.31
CA PRO A 181 3.21 -28.23 2.06
C PRO A 181 4.66 -28.46 2.45
N ARG A 182 5.59 -27.98 1.63
CA ARG A 182 7.04 -28.05 1.83
C ARG A 182 7.70 -26.81 1.23
N GLY A 183 8.86 -26.49 1.73
CA GLY A 183 9.73 -25.45 1.20
C GLY A 183 10.81 -25.08 2.20
N LYS A 184 11.83 -24.40 1.71
CA LYS A 184 12.96 -23.98 2.54
C LYS A 184 12.68 -22.71 3.36
N ALA A 185 11.67 -21.91 2.99
CA ALA A 185 11.40 -20.66 3.66
C ALA A 185 10.26 -20.75 4.69
N VAL A 186 10.50 -20.14 5.85
CA VAL A 186 9.50 -20.00 6.93
C VAL A 186 9.35 -18.52 7.28
N LEU A 187 8.11 -18.05 7.31
CA LEU A 187 7.78 -16.70 7.75
C LEU A 187 8.06 -16.55 9.25
N HIS A 188 8.81 -15.51 9.63
CA HIS A 188 9.27 -15.29 11.01
C HIS A 188 9.99 -16.52 11.61
N GLY A 189 10.73 -17.25 10.76
CA GLY A 189 11.50 -18.41 11.20
C GLY A 189 12.62 -18.04 12.17
N ARG A 190 13.12 -19.03 12.89
CA ARG A 190 14.26 -18.85 13.80
C ARG A 190 15.57 -18.78 12.98
N SER A 191 16.38 -17.77 13.24
CA SER A 191 17.73 -17.62 12.68
C SER A 191 18.84 -18.12 13.61
N ASP A 192 18.51 -18.52 14.84
CA ASP A 192 19.41 -18.97 15.89
C ASP A 192 19.50 -20.52 15.96
N VAL A 193 19.36 -21.19 14.84
CA VAL A 193 19.41 -22.66 14.72
C VAL A 193 20.43 -23.09 13.67
N PRO A 194 21.09 -24.25 13.83
CA PRO A 194 22.13 -24.72 12.89
C PRO A 194 21.69 -24.86 11.45
N ASP A 195 20.38 -25.10 11.22
CA ASP A 195 19.80 -25.25 9.87
C ASP A 195 19.47 -23.92 9.19
N PHE A 196 19.69 -22.77 9.85
CA PHE A 196 19.51 -21.45 9.23
C PHE A 196 20.53 -21.24 8.11
N SER A 197 20.05 -20.88 6.94
CA SER A 197 20.89 -20.58 5.77
C SER A 197 21.02 -19.06 5.59
N HIS A 198 19.94 -18.38 5.30
CA HIS A 198 19.93 -16.93 5.01
C HIS A 198 18.52 -16.33 5.12
N VAL A 199 18.44 -15.02 5.01
CA VAL A 199 17.19 -14.29 4.77
C VAL A 199 16.96 -14.22 3.26
N GLU A 200 15.73 -14.53 2.80
CA GLU A 200 15.45 -14.79 1.39
C GLU A 200 15.74 -13.61 0.45
N GLY A 201 15.57 -12.40 0.92
CA GLY A 201 15.76 -11.20 0.11
C GLY A 201 15.97 -9.96 0.94
N GLY A 202 15.94 -8.78 0.29
CA GLY A 202 16.00 -7.47 0.93
C GLY A 202 14.65 -6.98 1.43
N ALA A 203 14.68 -5.75 1.90
CA ALA A 203 13.53 -4.88 2.08
C ALA A 203 13.86 -3.54 1.43
N ASP A 204 12.85 -2.76 1.08
CA ASP A 204 13.07 -1.45 0.45
C ASP A 204 13.72 -0.47 1.44
N PRO A 205 14.94 0.00 1.17
CA PRO A 205 15.61 0.97 2.03
C PRO A 205 15.20 2.41 1.72
N PHE A 206 14.39 2.65 0.69
CA PHE A 206 14.01 4.00 0.28
C PHE A 206 12.73 4.44 0.96
N ALA A 207 12.73 5.71 1.44
CA ALA A 207 11.54 6.48 1.69
C ALA A 207 11.40 7.50 0.56
N ASN A 208 10.31 7.43 -0.20
CA ASN A 208 10.03 8.37 -1.27
C ASN A 208 9.03 9.42 -0.77
N TYR A 209 9.29 10.68 -1.08
CA TYR A 209 8.49 11.83 -0.64
C TYR A 209 8.03 12.66 -1.83
N LEU A 210 6.75 13.07 -1.81
CA LEU A 210 6.25 14.17 -2.61
C LEU A 210 5.73 15.21 -1.64
N PHE A 211 6.43 16.34 -1.56
CA PHE A 211 6.10 17.48 -0.71
C PHE A 211 5.17 18.43 -1.43
N THR A 212 4.24 19.05 -0.72
CA THR A 212 3.35 20.08 -1.24
C THR A 212 3.51 21.38 -0.48
N TYR A 213 3.42 22.49 -1.19
CA TYR A 213 3.56 23.83 -0.64
C TYR A 213 2.43 24.74 -1.14
N ASP A 214 2.12 25.80 -0.38
CA ASP A 214 1.37 26.93 -0.90
C ASP A 214 2.25 27.80 -1.83
N MET A 215 1.69 28.86 -2.39
CA MET A 215 2.43 29.76 -3.28
C MET A 215 3.46 30.63 -2.56
N ASP A 216 3.36 30.77 -1.23
CA ASP A 216 4.35 31.46 -0.39
C ASP A 216 5.52 30.54 -0.02
N GLY A 217 5.47 29.27 -0.43
CA GLY A 217 6.49 28.26 -0.20
C GLY A 217 6.43 27.60 1.17
N LYS A 218 5.33 27.76 1.91
CA LYS A 218 5.09 27.06 3.17
C LYS A 218 4.69 25.61 2.90
N LEU A 219 5.35 24.68 3.58
CA LEU A 219 5.02 23.26 3.50
C LEU A 219 3.60 23.00 4.01
N THR A 220 2.75 22.39 3.18
CA THR A 220 1.36 22.06 3.49
C THR A 220 1.13 20.57 3.76
N GLY A 221 1.96 19.70 3.17
CA GLY A 221 1.85 18.27 3.40
C GLY A 221 2.87 17.46 2.61
N ALA A 222 2.86 16.15 2.84
CA ALA A 222 3.67 15.22 2.06
C ALA A 222 3.04 13.83 1.94
N ILE A 223 3.26 13.19 0.79
CA ILE A 223 3.17 11.74 0.64
C ILE A 223 4.44 11.15 1.26
N ILE A 224 4.27 10.12 2.08
CA ILE A 224 5.36 9.31 2.67
C ILE A 224 5.18 7.88 2.17
N ASN A 225 5.99 7.49 1.17
CA ASN A 225 5.92 6.17 0.53
C ASN A 225 7.12 5.34 0.99
N VAL A 226 6.84 4.27 1.75
CA VAL A 226 7.87 3.40 2.37
C VAL A 226 7.51 1.93 2.23
N GLY A 227 8.51 1.06 2.06
CA GLY A 227 8.36 -0.40 2.02
C GLY A 227 8.05 -1.00 3.40
N TYR A 228 7.02 -0.49 4.07
CA TYR A 228 6.67 -0.83 5.45
C TYR A 228 5.17 -1.00 5.63
N THR A 229 4.77 -2.11 6.25
CA THR A 229 3.40 -2.41 6.66
C THR A 229 3.23 -2.17 8.16
N ALA A 230 2.25 -1.34 8.54
CA ALA A 230 2.05 -0.92 9.93
C ALA A 230 1.36 -2.02 10.76
N GLN A 231 2.12 -3.03 11.17
CA GLN A 231 1.62 -4.20 11.90
C GLN A 231 2.39 -4.51 13.20
N VAL A 232 3.05 -3.50 13.77
CA VAL A 232 3.84 -3.64 15.01
C VAL A 232 2.97 -4.04 16.19
N SER A 233 1.78 -3.45 16.27
CA SER A 233 0.80 -3.71 17.34
C SER A 233 -0.10 -4.92 17.06
N ILE A 234 0.29 -5.87 16.18
CA ILE A 234 -0.54 -7.03 15.79
C ILE A 234 -1.02 -7.89 16.97
N SER A 235 -0.30 -7.88 18.09
CA SER A 235 -0.70 -8.61 19.32
C SER A 235 -1.60 -7.79 20.24
N ASP A 236 -1.78 -6.51 19.99
CA ASP A 236 -2.68 -5.65 20.76
C ASP A 236 -4.16 -6.00 20.51
N ARG A 237 -5.01 -5.62 21.45
CA ARG A 237 -6.47 -5.82 21.39
C ARG A 237 -7.24 -4.50 21.36
N TYR A 238 -6.63 -3.42 20.97
CA TYR A 238 -7.28 -2.12 20.77
C TYR A 238 -7.24 -1.72 19.31
N VAL A 239 -8.27 -0.99 18.87
CA VAL A 239 -8.25 -0.33 17.55
C VAL A 239 -7.15 0.72 17.56
N SER A 240 -6.27 0.72 16.56
CA SER A 240 -5.11 1.62 16.50
C SER A 240 -4.61 1.77 15.06
N SER A 241 -4.19 2.97 14.69
CA SER A 241 -3.46 3.23 13.43
C SER A 241 -1.97 2.87 13.49
N ASP A 242 -1.56 2.13 14.54
CA ASP A 242 -0.18 1.62 14.68
C ASP A 242 0.86 2.76 14.59
N THR A 243 2.00 2.52 13.98
CA THR A 243 3.11 3.48 13.80
C THR A 243 2.68 4.82 13.18
N TRP A 244 1.62 4.83 12.37
CA TRP A 244 1.14 6.07 11.73
C TRP A 244 0.51 7.04 12.73
N HIS A 245 0.00 6.57 13.88
CA HIS A 245 -0.36 7.46 14.98
C HIS A 245 0.87 8.19 15.51
N ASP A 246 1.93 7.43 15.85
CA ASP A 246 3.17 8.03 16.38
C ASP A 246 3.80 8.99 15.36
N MET A 247 3.75 8.67 14.06
CA MET A 247 4.26 9.55 13.02
C MET A 247 3.45 10.86 12.91
N ARG A 248 2.10 10.79 12.93
CA ARG A 248 1.25 11.99 12.93
C ARG A 248 1.50 12.88 14.15
N LYS A 249 1.73 12.26 15.31
CA LYS A 249 2.07 12.98 16.53
C LYS A 249 3.41 13.71 16.40
N LEU A 250 4.45 13.04 15.95
CA LEU A 250 5.76 13.65 15.70
C LEU A 250 5.68 14.77 14.65
N MET A 251 4.90 14.59 13.58
CA MET A 251 4.69 15.65 12.59
C MET A 251 3.98 16.86 13.18
N ALA A 252 2.98 16.66 14.02
CA ALA A 252 2.32 17.80 14.69
C ALA A 252 3.24 18.57 15.64
N GLU A 253 4.21 17.89 16.25
CA GLU A 253 5.21 18.47 17.14
C GLU A 253 6.32 19.23 16.36
N HIS A 254 6.84 18.65 15.26
CA HIS A 254 7.99 19.18 14.52
C HIS A 254 7.60 20.06 13.32
N HIS A 255 6.46 19.77 12.70
CA HIS A 255 5.93 20.45 11.51
C HIS A 255 4.43 20.76 11.68
N PRO A 256 4.07 21.72 12.57
CA PRO A 256 2.67 22.03 12.87
C PRO A 256 1.87 22.41 11.62
N GLY A 257 0.70 21.79 11.45
CA GLY A 257 -0.19 22.05 10.32
C GLY A 257 0.14 21.32 9.02
N VAL A 258 1.21 20.53 9.00
CA VAL A 258 1.60 19.73 7.83
C VAL A 258 0.84 18.39 7.79
N PHE A 259 0.14 18.14 6.69
CA PHE A 259 -0.53 16.87 6.43
C PHE A 259 0.48 15.77 6.03
N ILE A 260 0.22 14.54 6.44
CA ILE A 260 0.92 13.38 5.92
C ILE A 260 -0.05 12.38 5.30
N LEU A 261 0.32 11.85 4.15
CA LEU A 261 -0.40 10.78 3.46
C LEU A 261 0.50 9.55 3.39
N PRO A 262 0.29 8.58 4.30
CA PRO A 262 1.04 7.33 4.29
C PRO A 262 0.74 6.49 3.05
N GLN A 263 1.79 5.98 2.39
CA GLN A 263 1.67 4.99 1.31
C GLN A 263 2.59 3.81 1.60
N VAL A 264 2.12 2.61 1.33
CA VAL A 264 2.94 1.40 1.42
C VAL A 264 3.50 1.09 0.03
N ALA A 265 4.83 1.12 -0.09
CA ALA A 265 5.54 0.61 -1.28
C ALA A 265 5.51 -0.93 -1.30
N ALA A 266 6.12 -1.55 -2.31
CA ALA A 266 6.19 -3.02 -2.39
C ALA A 266 6.84 -3.61 -1.12
N ALA A 267 6.09 -4.37 -0.32
CA ALA A 267 6.47 -4.84 1.01
C ALA A 267 5.78 -6.16 1.43
N GLY A 268 5.35 -7.00 0.48
CA GLY A 268 4.60 -8.22 0.79
C GLY A 268 5.31 -9.20 1.71
N GLU A 269 6.64 -9.25 1.66
CA GLU A 269 7.49 -10.07 2.54
C GLU A 269 8.17 -9.28 3.66
N ALA A 270 7.80 -8.02 3.86
CA ALA A 270 8.42 -7.18 4.87
C ALA A 270 7.88 -7.42 6.29
N THR A 271 8.68 -7.10 7.28
CA THR A 271 8.34 -7.08 8.70
C THR A 271 9.10 -5.99 9.43
N PHE A 272 8.53 -5.49 10.52
CA PHE A 272 9.21 -4.55 11.42
C PHE A 272 10.28 -5.23 12.29
N GLU A 273 10.23 -6.57 12.46
CA GLU A 273 11.17 -7.33 13.28
C GLU A 273 12.46 -7.61 12.54
N GLN A 274 13.59 -7.17 13.10
CA GLN A 274 14.88 -7.58 12.58
C GLN A 274 15.14 -9.07 12.93
N PRO A 275 15.74 -9.86 12.01
CA PRO A 275 15.81 -11.31 12.19
C PRO A 275 16.94 -11.83 13.10
N TYR A 276 17.97 -11.02 13.39
CA TYR A 276 19.20 -11.55 14.03
C TYR A 276 19.44 -11.05 15.45
N TYR A 277 19.44 -9.74 15.69
CA TYR A 277 19.89 -9.12 16.94
C TYR A 277 18.78 -8.94 17.97
N LYS A 278 17.89 -9.93 18.14
CA LYS A 278 16.73 -9.82 19.05
C LYS A 278 17.12 -9.47 20.49
N ALA A 279 18.19 -10.07 21.01
CA ALA A 279 18.70 -9.77 22.35
C ALA A 279 19.29 -8.36 22.44
N ALA A 280 20.03 -7.93 21.42
CA ALA A 280 20.61 -6.59 21.36
C ALA A 280 19.52 -5.52 21.27
N GLU A 281 18.45 -5.77 20.50
CA GLU A 281 17.30 -4.86 20.38
C GLU A 281 16.56 -4.72 21.71
N LYS A 282 16.32 -5.82 22.40
CA LYS A 282 15.73 -5.80 23.75
C LYS A 282 16.60 -5.00 24.73
N ARG A 283 17.93 -5.22 24.71
CA ARG A 283 18.87 -4.43 25.53
C ARG A 283 18.82 -2.96 25.18
N ARG A 284 18.80 -2.60 23.88
CA ARG A 284 18.71 -1.24 23.39
C ARG A 284 17.46 -0.53 23.90
N TYR A 285 16.29 -1.15 23.82
CA TYR A 285 15.05 -0.57 24.33
C TYR A 285 15.10 -0.33 25.85
N ARG A 286 15.61 -1.29 26.62
CA ARG A 286 15.79 -1.11 28.06
C ARG A 286 16.69 0.10 28.40
N LEU A 287 17.77 0.31 27.63
CA LEU A 287 18.69 1.43 27.85
C LEU A 287 18.10 2.77 27.42
N ILE A 288 17.33 2.81 26.35
CA ILE A 288 16.71 4.05 25.84
C ILE A 288 15.53 4.47 26.72
N TYR A 289 14.67 3.54 27.09
CA TYR A 289 13.39 3.86 27.71
C TYR A 289 13.37 3.67 29.24
N GLY A 290 14.30 2.91 29.80
CA GLY A 290 14.40 2.70 31.27
C GLY A 290 13.22 1.99 31.92
N ARG A 291 12.27 1.47 31.12
CA ARG A 291 11.02 0.83 31.57
C ARG A 291 10.58 -0.25 30.59
N GLU A 292 9.57 -1.04 30.99
CA GLU A 292 8.87 -1.93 30.08
C GLU A 292 7.88 -1.15 29.18
N PRO A 293 7.54 -1.67 28.00
CA PRO A 293 6.54 -1.04 27.14
C PRO A 293 5.15 -1.08 27.78
N ALA A 294 4.39 0.00 27.65
CA ALA A 294 3.02 0.10 28.17
C ALA A 294 2.03 -0.79 27.40
N TYR A 295 2.36 -1.11 26.15
CA TYR A 295 1.58 -2.00 25.28
C TYR A 295 2.50 -2.69 24.26
N PRO A 296 2.07 -3.81 23.67
CA PRO A 296 2.87 -4.52 22.69
C PRO A 296 3.26 -3.62 21.51
N GLY A 297 4.56 -3.54 21.21
CA GLY A 297 5.08 -2.78 20.08
C GLY A 297 5.33 -1.28 20.31
N GLU A 298 5.06 -0.73 21.51
CA GLU A 298 5.21 0.70 21.79
C GLU A 298 6.58 1.24 21.32
N PHE A 299 7.66 0.59 21.73
CA PHE A 299 9.01 1.10 21.46
C PHE A 299 9.39 0.97 19.97
N GLN A 300 8.99 -0.14 19.33
CA GLN A 300 9.20 -0.34 17.90
C GLN A 300 8.47 0.73 17.07
N ARG A 301 7.19 0.99 17.38
CA ARG A 301 6.40 2.04 16.71
C ARG A 301 7.10 3.39 16.79
N LYS A 302 7.48 3.84 17.99
CA LYS A 302 8.18 5.11 18.22
C LYS A 302 9.51 5.18 17.48
N GLN A 303 10.29 4.09 17.47
CA GLN A 303 11.57 4.05 16.77
C GLN A 303 11.42 4.10 15.25
N ILE A 304 10.40 3.43 14.69
CA ILE A 304 10.14 3.47 13.25
C ILE A 304 9.65 4.87 12.86
N ALA A 305 8.70 5.44 13.60
CA ALA A 305 8.21 6.79 13.35
C ALA A 305 9.33 7.84 13.43
N GLY A 306 10.22 7.74 14.43
CA GLY A 306 11.38 8.64 14.55
C GLY A 306 12.37 8.51 13.39
N ARG A 307 12.62 7.28 12.88
CA ARG A 307 13.46 7.10 11.69
C ARG A 307 12.82 7.70 10.44
N ILE A 308 11.49 7.56 10.28
CA ILE A 308 10.76 8.16 9.15
C ILE A 308 10.82 9.68 9.24
N LEU A 309 10.61 10.28 10.42
CA LEU A 309 10.74 11.74 10.63
C LEU A 309 12.14 12.25 10.27
N THR A 310 13.18 11.59 10.78
CA THR A 310 14.58 11.98 10.46
C THR A 310 14.85 11.90 8.95
N SER A 311 14.35 10.87 8.29
CA SER A 311 14.45 10.71 6.83
C SER A 311 13.64 11.78 6.08
N PHE A 312 12.45 12.12 6.58
CA PHE A 312 11.62 13.21 6.07
C PHE A 312 12.35 14.54 6.09
N ASP A 313 12.94 14.89 7.24
CA ASP A 313 13.68 16.15 7.43
C ASP A 313 14.89 16.25 6.50
N ARG A 314 15.66 15.15 6.36
CA ARG A 314 16.80 15.09 5.44
C ARG A 314 16.36 15.24 3.98
N ALA A 315 15.33 14.51 3.55
CA ALA A 315 14.80 14.65 2.19
C ALA A 315 14.25 16.05 1.93
N HIS A 316 13.46 16.59 2.85
CA HIS A 316 12.88 17.92 2.75
C HIS A 316 13.95 19.00 2.64
N SER A 317 15.07 18.90 3.40
CA SER A 317 16.14 19.90 3.44
C SER A 317 16.76 20.24 2.07
N TRP A 318 16.75 19.27 1.15
CA TRP A 318 17.29 19.48 -0.19
C TRP A 318 16.19 19.55 -1.27
N ALA A 319 15.10 18.76 -1.15
CA ALA A 319 14.03 18.75 -2.13
C ALA A 319 13.32 20.12 -2.25
N GLN A 320 13.16 20.84 -1.14
CA GLN A 320 12.54 22.17 -1.11
C GLN A 320 13.29 23.24 -1.92
N LYS A 321 14.54 22.96 -2.36
CA LYS A 321 15.32 23.88 -3.18
C LYS A 321 14.82 23.95 -4.62
N GLU A 322 14.03 22.97 -5.05
CA GLU A 322 13.43 22.90 -6.38
C GLU A 322 11.94 22.60 -6.27
N LYS A 323 11.11 23.63 -6.46
CA LYS A 323 9.65 23.57 -6.37
C LYS A 323 9.03 23.89 -7.71
N PHE A 324 7.97 23.17 -8.04
CA PHE A 324 7.27 23.26 -9.32
C PHE A 324 5.80 23.61 -9.09
N SER A 325 5.31 24.66 -9.74
CA SER A 325 3.90 25.09 -9.73
C SER A 325 3.15 24.77 -11.02
N ASP A 326 3.87 24.37 -12.05
CA ASP A 326 3.36 24.10 -13.39
C ASP A 326 3.96 22.82 -13.93
N LEU A 327 3.21 21.73 -13.88
CA LEU A 327 3.67 20.41 -14.29
C LEU A 327 2.60 19.65 -15.06
N PRO A 328 2.98 18.91 -16.11
CA PRO A 328 2.03 18.01 -16.77
C PRO A 328 1.60 16.89 -15.81
N ILE A 329 0.30 16.69 -15.74
CA ILE A 329 -0.32 15.53 -15.07
C ILE A 329 -0.91 14.64 -16.15
N LYS A 330 -0.68 13.35 -16.05
CA LYS A 330 -1.40 12.35 -16.84
C LYS A 330 -1.66 11.11 -16.02
N HIS A 331 -2.91 10.80 -15.82
CA HIS A 331 -3.38 9.70 -15.00
C HIS A 331 -4.09 8.64 -15.88
N VAL A 332 -3.43 7.53 -16.10
CA VAL A 332 -3.96 6.39 -16.87
C VAL A 332 -4.56 5.39 -15.90
N VAL A 333 -5.80 4.99 -16.15
CA VAL A 333 -6.51 3.95 -15.38
C VAL A 333 -6.89 2.84 -16.34
N ARG A 334 -6.54 1.60 -16.00
CA ARG A 334 -6.82 0.41 -16.81
C ARG A 334 -7.26 -0.76 -15.93
N THR A 335 -7.82 -1.77 -16.55
CA THR A 335 -8.02 -3.09 -15.93
C THR A 335 -7.05 -4.08 -16.56
N LEU A 336 -6.08 -4.55 -15.80
CA LEU A 336 -5.24 -5.68 -16.21
C LEU A 336 -5.99 -6.99 -15.95
N LYS A 337 -5.72 -8.00 -16.78
CA LYS A 337 -6.17 -9.38 -16.57
C LYS A 337 -4.92 -10.23 -16.40
N LEU A 338 -4.65 -10.66 -15.19
CA LEU A 338 -3.40 -11.31 -14.76
C LEU A 338 -3.50 -12.83 -14.81
N ASP A 339 -2.36 -13.49 -15.01
CA ASP A 339 -2.25 -14.94 -15.00
C ASP A 339 -2.60 -15.50 -13.62
N PRO A 340 -3.60 -16.39 -13.49
CA PRO A 340 -4.01 -16.92 -12.19
C PRO A 340 -2.98 -17.90 -11.62
N SER A 341 -2.96 -18.02 -10.30
CA SER A 341 -2.17 -19.06 -9.63
C SER A 341 -2.86 -20.41 -9.75
N VAL A 342 -2.24 -21.36 -10.46
CA VAL A 342 -2.71 -22.75 -10.59
C VAL A 342 -1.97 -23.61 -9.58
N PRO A 343 -2.66 -24.24 -8.60
CA PRO A 343 -2.03 -25.12 -7.63
C PRO A 343 -1.45 -26.39 -8.32
N SER A 344 -0.33 -26.91 -7.81
CA SER A 344 0.20 -28.20 -8.23
C SER A 344 -0.58 -29.36 -7.59
N LYS A 345 -0.38 -30.59 -8.09
CA LYS A 345 -0.93 -31.81 -7.47
C LYS A 345 -0.48 -31.95 -6.00
N VAL A 346 0.76 -31.60 -5.70
CA VAL A 346 1.29 -31.61 -4.32
C VAL A 346 0.56 -30.61 -3.43
N ASP A 347 0.26 -29.42 -3.95
CA ASP A 347 -0.53 -28.42 -3.23
C ASP A 347 -1.97 -28.87 -2.99
N TYR A 348 -2.57 -29.51 -3.98
CA TYR A 348 -3.93 -30.07 -3.89
C TYR A 348 -4.06 -31.14 -2.80
N GLU A 349 -3.15 -32.13 -2.81
CA GLU A 349 -3.15 -33.20 -1.80
C GLU A 349 -2.89 -32.63 -0.39
N ALA A 350 -1.96 -31.70 -0.25
CA ALA A 350 -1.70 -31.05 1.02
C ALA A 350 -2.92 -30.22 1.54
N ALA A 351 -3.65 -29.60 0.63
CA ALA A 351 -4.88 -28.87 1.00
C ALA A 351 -5.99 -29.83 1.45
N LYS A 352 -6.17 -30.98 0.80
CA LYS A 352 -7.11 -32.05 1.23
C LYS A 352 -6.73 -32.60 2.60
N ASP A 353 -5.47 -32.92 2.82
CA ASP A 353 -4.98 -33.35 4.14
C ASP A 353 -5.19 -32.29 5.21
N GLY A 354 -4.96 -31.02 4.85
CA GLY A 354 -5.28 -29.88 5.72
C GLY A 354 -6.75 -29.85 6.15
N LEU A 355 -7.68 -30.09 5.22
CA LEU A 355 -9.11 -30.14 5.53
C LEU A 355 -9.47 -31.31 6.46
N LYS A 356 -8.87 -32.51 6.25
CA LYS A 356 -9.04 -33.67 7.16
C LYS A 356 -8.57 -33.33 8.58
N LYS A 357 -7.34 -32.80 8.72
CA LYS A 357 -6.79 -32.36 10.02
C LYS A 357 -7.64 -31.29 10.69
N ILE A 358 -8.21 -30.35 9.94
CA ILE A 358 -9.13 -29.36 10.50
C ILE A 358 -10.37 -30.03 11.06
N ALA A 359 -10.94 -31.03 10.38
CA ALA A 359 -12.12 -31.77 10.86
C ALA A 359 -11.82 -32.53 12.17
N GLU A 360 -10.65 -33.16 12.27
CA GLU A 360 -10.17 -33.83 13.49
C GLU A 360 -9.95 -32.86 14.65
N LEU A 361 -9.24 -31.75 14.39
CA LEU A 361 -8.97 -30.73 15.42
C LEU A 361 -10.25 -30.09 15.95
N ARG A 362 -11.27 -29.91 15.11
CA ARG A 362 -12.57 -29.37 15.55
C ARG A 362 -13.32 -30.29 16.50
N LYS A 363 -13.13 -31.60 16.38
CA LYS A 363 -13.71 -32.61 17.29
C LYS A 363 -12.95 -32.73 18.61
N ASN A 364 -11.71 -32.27 18.65
CA ASN A 364 -10.88 -32.36 19.86
C ASN A 364 -11.33 -31.35 20.92
N PRO A 365 -11.75 -31.76 22.11
CA PRO A 365 -12.20 -30.85 23.17
C PRO A 365 -11.10 -29.93 23.71
N LYS A 366 -9.82 -30.28 23.51
CA LYS A 366 -8.68 -29.44 23.87
C LYS A 366 -8.40 -28.31 22.89
N THR A 367 -9.11 -28.24 21.76
CA THR A 367 -8.94 -27.17 20.78
C THR A 367 -9.49 -25.86 21.34
N THR A 368 -8.60 -24.90 21.58
CA THR A 368 -8.97 -23.58 22.11
C THR A 368 -9.79 -22.77 21.09
N GLU A 369 -10.56 -21.79 21.57
CA GLU A 369 -11.33 -20.88 20.69
C GLU A 369 -10.42 -20.13 19.72
N ARG A 370 -9.26 -19.65 20.17
CA ARG A 370 -8.24 -19.07 19.29
C ARG A 370 -7.83 -20.01 18.15
N MET A 371 -7.67 -21.30 18.45
CA MET A 371 -7.35 -22.29 17.42
C MET A 371 -8.56 -22.53 16.50
N ARG A 372 -9.77 -22.68 17.04
CA ARG A 372 -11.01 -22.90 16.25
C ARG A 372 -11.21 -21.79 15.21
N THR A 373 -11.12 -20.53 15.64
CA THR A 373 -11.26 -19.37 14.73
C THR A 373 -10.15 -19.32 13.70
N SER A 374 -8.90 -19.65 14.06
CA SER A 374 -7.79 -19.76 13.10
C SER A 374 -8.04 -20.85 12.04
N LEU A 375 -8.58 -22.00 12.44
CA LEU A 375 -8.90 -23.09 11.53
C LEU A 375 -9.97 -22.72 10.48
N ASN A 376 -10.85 -21.76 10.77
CA ASN A 376 -11.82 -21.27 9.79
C ASN A 376 -11.12 -20.59 8.60
N GLY A 377 -10.24 -19.65 8.86
CA GLY A 377 -9.48 -18.95 7.81
C GLY A 377 -8.57 -19.91 7.02
N ARG A 378 -7.84 -20.79 7.71
CA ARG A 378 -6.98 -21.80 7.08
C ARG A 378 -7.77 -22.80 6.24
N GLY A 379 -8.96 -23.20 6.70
CA GLY A 379 -9.88 -24.06 5.95
C GLY A 379 -10.38 -23.42 4.66
N ASN A 380 -10.68 -22.12 4.69
CA ASN A 380 -11.05 -21.38 3.48
C ASN A 380 -9.92 -21.33 2.46
N VAL A 381 -8.67 -21.18 2.92
CA VAL A 381 -7.48 -21.27 2.05
C VAL A 381 -7.39 -22.66 1.42
N CYS A 382 -7.48 -23.75 2.19
CA CYS A 382 -7.45 -25.12 1.66
C CYS A 382 -8.58 -25.38 0.65
N LYS A 383 -9.83 -24.99 0.96
CA LYS A 383 -10.96 -25.12 0.05
C LYS A 383 -10.73 -24.40 -1.28
N ARG A 384 -10.15 -23.19 -1.24
CA ARG A 384 -9.81 -22.45 -2.45
C ARG A 384 -8.78 -23.17 -3.29
N VAL A 385 -7.70 -23.70 -2.68
CA VAL A 385 -6.66 -24.47 -3.38
C VAL A 385 -7.26 -25.70 -4.05
N VAL A 386 -8.09 -26.49 -3.34
CA VAL A 386 -8.78 -27.65 -3.89
C VAL A 386 -9.63 -27.25 -5.10
N LYS A 387 -10.50 -26.25 -4.93
CA LYS A 387 -11.38 -25.77 -6.01
C LYS A 387 -10.58 -25.24 -7.22
N SER A 388 -9.48 -24.53 -6.99
CA SER A 388 -8.65 -23.99 -8.07
C SER A 388 -7.95 -25.09 -8.84
N TYR A 389 -7.46 -26.16 -8.19
CA TYR A 389 -6.86 -27.30 -8.85
C TYR A 389 -7.88 -28.07 -9.70
N GLU A 390 -9.06 -28.38 -9.14
CA GLU A 390 -10.13 -29.09 -9.83
C GLU A 390 -10.71 -28.34 -11.04
N ASN A 391 -10.50 -27.02 -11.11
CA ASN A 391 -10.96 -26.18 -12.20
C ASN A 391 -9.79 -25.49 -12.93
N ALA A 392 -8.60 -26.08 -12.92
CA ALA A 392 -7.37 -25.45 -13.42
C ALA A 392 -7.52 -24.90 -14.86
N ASP A 393 -8.11 -25.70 -15.76
CA ASP A 393 -8.29 -25.33 -17.17
C ASP A 393 -9.36 -24.23 -17.40
N LYS A 394 -10.15 -23.92 -16.37
CA LYS A 394 -11.26 -22.95 -16.43
C LYS A 394 -11.04 -21.74 -15.55
N LEU A 395 -9.85 -21.61 -14.94
CA LEU A 395 -9.56 -20.46 -14.08
C LEU A 395 -9.51 -19.17 -14.92
N PRO A 396 -10.35 -18.19 -14.62
CA PRO A 396 -10.32 -16.94 -15.34
C PRO A 396 -9.05 -16.14 -14.97
N ARG A 397 -8.57 -15.33 -15.90
CA ARG A 397 -7.56 -14.32 -15.58
C ARG A 397 -8.09 -13.36 -14.52
N VAL A 398 -7.23 -13.00 -13.57
CA VAL A 398 -7.59 -12.18 -12.40
C VAL A 398 -7.63 -10.71 -12.78
N PRO A 399 -8.80 -10.04 -12.71
CA PRO A 399 -8.87 -8.61 -13.01
C PRO A 399 -8.24 -7.78 -11.89
N MET A 400 -7.52 -6.73 -12.26
CA MET A 400 -6.94 -5.76 -11.35
C MET A 400 -7.07 -4.36 -11.93
N GLU A 401 -7.65 -3.43 -11.18
CA GLU A 401 -7.56 -2.00 -11.48
C GLU A 401 -6.10 -1.55 -11.32
N PHE A 402 -5.63 -0.78 -12.26
CA PHE A 402 -4.23 -0.43 -12.38
C PHE A 402 -4.12 1.04 -12.75
N HIS A 403 -3.42 1.80 -11.92
CA HIS A 403 -3.16 3.21 -12.15
C HIS A 403 -1.69 3.42 -12.48
N VAL A 404 -1.43 4.20 -13.52
CA VAL A 404 -0.12 4.78 -13.80
C VAL A 404 -0.31 6.28 -13.94
N LEU A 405 0.33 7.01 -13.06
CA LEU A 405 0.21 8.47 -12.97
C LEU A 405 1.57 9.10 -13.18
N ARG A 406 1.59 10.16 -13.98
CA ARG A 406 2.70 11.09 -14.11
C ARG A 406 2.34 12.42 -13.46
N ILE A 407 3.25 13.00 -12.68
CA ILE A 407 3.23 14.40 -12.23
C ILE A 407 4.64 14.97 -12.51
N GLY A 408 4.79 15.73 -13.59
CA GLY A 408 6.10 16.20 -14.04
C GLY A 408 7.07 15.06 -14.34
N ASP A 409 8.18 15.02 -13.62
CA ASP A 409 9.22 13.99 -13.72
C ASP A 409 9.14 12.88 -12.67
N VAL A 410 8.05 12.83 -11.91
CA VAL A 410 7.77 11.69 -11.02
C VAL A 410 6.58 10.88 -11.51
N ALA A 411 6.59 9.61 -11.17
CA ALA A 411 5.51 8.69 -11.54
C ALA A 411 5.04 7.85 -10.36
N PHE A 412 3.78 7.39 -10.44
CA PHE A 412 3.16 6.49 -9.47
C PHE A 412 2.58 5.29 -10.20
N VAL A 413 2.77 4.11 -9.63
CA VAL A 413 2.21 2.85 -10.12
C VAL A 413 1.49 2.17 -8.96
N SER A 414 0.20 1.91 -9.11
CA SER A 414 -0.58 1.25 -8.06
C SER A 414 -0.89 -0.21 -8.40
N GLU A 415 -0.98 -1.04 -7.38
CA GLU A 415 -1.44 -2.41 -7.48
C GLU A 415 -2.17 -2.83 -6.18
N ARG A 416 -2.93 -3.92 -6.21
CA ARG A 416 -3.84 -4.29 -5.11
C ARG A 416 -3.32 -5.31 -4.11
N PHE A 417 -2.20 -6.01 -4.43
CA PHE A 417 -1.72 -7.16 -3.67
C PHE A 417 -0.79 -6.75 -2.53
N GLU A 418 -0.45 -7.70 -1.66
CA GLU A 418 0.76 -7.63 -0.86
C GLU A 418 1.93 -8.03 -1.77
N TYR A 419 2.45 -7.04 -2.49
CA TYR A 419 3.37 -7.14 -3.62
C TYR A 419 4.80 -7.27 -3.11
N TYR A 420 5.52 -8.31 -3.56
CA TYR A 420 6.88 -8.52 -3.12
C TYR A 420 7.83 -7.45 -3.66
N PHE A 421 8.79 -7.07 -2.84
CA PHE A 421 9.72 -5.97 -3.07
C PHE A 421 10.41 -6.02 -4.45
N GLU A 422 10.86 -7.21 -4.89
CA GLU A 422 11.55 -7.36 -6.17
C GLU A 422 10.75 -6.89 -7.38
N PHE A 423 9.43 -7.02 -7.37
CA PHE A 423 8.60 -6.50 -8.45
C PHE A 423 8.58 -4.97 -8.45
N GLY A 424 8.51 -4.33 -7.28
CA GLY A 424 8.65 -2.88 -7.14
C GLY A 424 10.00 -2.40 -7.66
N GLN A 425 11.10 -3.05 -7.31
CA GLN A 425 12.44 -2.78 -7.82
C GLN A 425 12.51 -2.87 -9.35
N ARG A 426 11.91 -3.91 -9.96
CA ARG A 426 11.88 -4.08 -11.42
C ARG A 426 11.16 -2.92 -12.12
N ILE A 427 10.10 -2.38 -11.51
CA ILE A 427 9.38 -1.20 -12.02
C ILE A 427 10.27 0.04 -11.90
N GLN A 428 10.79 0.32 -10.71
CA GLN A 428 11.60 1.50 -10.42
C GLN A 428 12.88 1.55 -11.26
N ALA A 429 13.62 0.45 -11.34
CA ALA A 429 14.87 0.35 -12.09
C ALA A 429 14.69 0.54 -13.62
N ARG A 430 13.50 0.25 -14.15
CA ARG A 430 13.19 0.32 -15.58
C ARG A 430 12.35 1.54 -15.95
N SER A 431 11.94 2.33 -14.97
CA SER A 431 11.18 3.57 -15.17
C SER A 431 12.04 4.64 -15.86
N PRO A 432 11.50 5.38 -16.83
CA PRO A 432 12.19 6.51 -17.44
C PRO A 432 12.03 7.82 -16.64
N PHE A 433 11.31 7.79 -15.51
CA PHE A 433 11.10 8.95 -14.64
C PHE A 433 12.22 9.08 -13.60
N ILE A 434 12.49 10.29 -13.13
CA ILE A 434 13.52 10.56 -12.11
C ILE A 434 13.23 9.78 -10.83
N GLN A 435 11.95 9.70 -10.44
CA GLN A 435 11.51 8.98 -9.26
C GLN A 435 10.17 8.28 -9.53
N THR A 436 10.05 7.03 -9.09
CA THR A 436 8.82 6.25 -9.27
C THR A 436 8.37 5.65 -7.94
N PHE A 437 7.16 6.00 -7.56
CA PHE A 437 6.46 5.50 -6.38
C PHE A 437 5.67 4.25 -6.75
N THR A 438 5.87 3.16 -6.03
CA THR A 438 4.99 2.00 -6.11
C THR A 438 4.00 2.04 -4.95
N ILE A 439 2.72 1.76 -5.20
CA ILE A 439 1.66 1.80 -4.18
C ILE A 439 0.98 0.44 -4.15
N GLN A 440 1.27 -0.37 -3.13
CA GLN A 440 0.56 -1.63 -2.91
C GLN A 440 -0.76 -1.41 -2.16
N LEU A 441 -1.58 -2.45 -2.10
CA LEU A 441 -2.88 -2.44 -1.40
C LEU A 441 -3.78 -1.31 -1.90
N ALA A 442 -3.73 -1.01 -3.20
CA ALA A 442 -4.65 -0.10 -3.83
C ALA A 442 -5.99 -0.80 -4.13
N ALA A 443 -7.09 -0.08 -3.88
CA ALA A 443 -8.41 -0.64 -4.04
C ALA A 443 -8.71 -0.98 -5.49
N SER A 444 -9.32 -2.13 -5.67
CA SER A 444 -9.90 -2.49 -6.94
C SER A 444 -10.87 -3.66 -6.81
N ASN A 445 -11.45 -4.05 -7.92
CA ASN A 445 -12.29 -5.24 -8.00
C ASN A 445 -11.44 -6.52 -8.02
N GLY A 446 -11.88 -7.56 -7.31
CA GLY A 446 -11.29 -8.89 -7.33
C GLY A 446 -10.62 -9.31 -6.00
N PRO A 447 -9.98 -10.49 -5.95
CA PRO A 447 -9.40 -11.04 -4.74
C PRO A 447 -8.10 -10.31 -4.34
N GLY A 448 -7.93 -10.01 -3.05
CA GLY A 448 -6.63 -9.62 -2.47
C GLY A 448 -5.77 -10.85 -2.13
N GLY A 449 -4.60 -10.61 -1.60
CA GLY A 449 -3.63 -11.62 -1.17
C GLY A 449 -2.21 -11.25 -1.55
N TYR A 450 -1.30 -12.19 -1.37
CA TYR A 450 0.10 -11.99 -1.73
C TYR A 450 0.34 -12.09 -3.23
N LEU A 451 1.42 -11.46 -3.67
CA LEU A 451 1.99 -11.67 -5.00
C LEU A 451 3.48 -11.92 -4.86
N ALA A 452 3.84 -13.20 -4.78
CA ALA A 452 5.20 -13.67 -4.54
C ALA A 452 5.95 -13.89 -5.85
N THR A 453 7.29 -13.72 -5.79
CA THR A 453 8.19 -14.02 -6.90
C THR A 453 8.33 -15.53 -7.16
N GLU A 454 8.95 -15.89 -8.29
CA GLU A 454 9.27 -17.28 -8.64
C GLU A 454 10.13 -17.93 -7.55
N ARG A 455 11.17 -17.21 -7.08
CA ARG A 455 12.08 -17.68 -6.02
C ARG A 455 11.30 -17.96 -4.73
N ALA A 456 10.49 -17.02 -4.30
CA ALA A 456 9.71 -17.17 -3.08
C ALA A 456 8.67 -18.29 -3.21
N SER A 457 8.03 -18.44 -4.37
CA SER A 457 7.10 -19.53 -4.65
C SER A 457 7.79 -20.91 -4.66
N ALA A 458 9.00 -21.00 -5.18
CA ALA A 458 9.81 -22.24 -5.13
C ALA A 458 10.22 -22.60 -3.69
N ASN A 459 10.63 -21.60 -2.89
CA ASN A 459 10.99 -21.81 -1.49
C ASN A 459 9.78 -22.06 -0.58
N GLY A 460 8.55 -21.84 -1.06
CA GLY A 460 7.34 -22.15 -0.33
C GLY A 460 7.08 -21.30 0.92
N GLY A 461 6.34 -21.82 1.86
CA GLY A 461 5.99 -21.15 3.10
C GLY A 461 4.74 -20.22 2.98
N TYR A 462 4.53 -19.41 4.00
CA TYR A 462 3.42 -18.45 4.05
C TYR A 462 3.65 -17.29 3.08
N GLY A 463 2.56 -16.71 2.56
CA GLY A 463 2.64 -15.58 1.62
C GLY A 463 3.00 -15.99 0.19
N THR A 464 3.03 -17.30 -0.10
CA THR A 464 3.26 -17.84 -1.44
C THR A 464 2.09 -18.70 -1.91
N ARG A 465 2.25 -19.42 -2.97
CA ARG A 465 1.29 -20.31 -3.67
C ARG A 465 -0.16 -20.34 -3.13
N PHE A 466 -0.38 -20.86 -1.92
CA PHE A 466 -1.71 -20.97 -1.29
C PHE A 466 -2.40 -19.63 -1.06
N LEU A 467 -1.65 -18.56 -0.88
CA LEU A 467 -2.16 -17.22 -0.57
C LEU A 467 -2.03 -16.23 -1.74
N CYS A 468 -1.50 -16.69 -2.88
CA CYS A 468 -1.39 -15.89 -4.09
C CYS A 468 -2.54 -16.23 -5.06
N PRO A 469 -3.45 -15.29 -5.35
CA PRO A 469 -4.48 -15.51 -6.39
C PRO A 469 -3.90 -15.42 -7.81
N VAL A 470 -2.76 -14.77 -7.96
CA VAL A 470 -2.03 -14.53 -9.20
C VAL A 470 -0.70 -15.27 -9.15
N SER A 471 -0.26 -15.81 -10.28
CA SER A 471 1.02 -16.50 -10.41
C SER A 471 2.19 -15.49 -10.40
N PRO A 472 3.44 -15.93 -10.16
CA PRO A 472 4.61 -15.08 -10.36
C PRO A 472 4.70 -14.46 -11.76
N LYS A 473 4.27 -15.21 -12.80
CA LYS A 473 4.15 -14.72 -14.17
C LYS A 473 3.17 -13.54 -14.26
N GLY A 474 2.00 -13.63 -13.60
CA GLY A 474 1.07 -12.50 -13.51
C GLY A 474 1.65 -11.30 -12.76
N GLY A 475 2.55 -11.53 -11.78
CA GLY A 475 3.32 -10.47 -11.14
C GLY A 475 4.25 -9.75 -12.13
N GLN A 476 4.94 -10.51 -12.99
CA GLN A 476 5.76 -9.93 -14.04
C GLN A 476 4.92 -9.19 -15.10
N GLU A 477 3.69 -9.66 -15.40
CA GLU A 477 2.76 -8.95 -16.29
C GLU A 477 2.44 -7.53 -15.77
N ILE A 478 2.33 -7.34 -14.45
CA ILE A 478 2.17 -5.99 -13.83
C ILE A 478 3.40 -5.14 -14.11
N VAL A 479 4.61 -5.69 -13.91
CA VAL A 479 5.88 -4.99 -14.18
C VAL A 479 5.95 -4.53 -15.64
N GLU A 480 5.67 -5.43 -16.59
CA GLU A 480 5.73 -5.10 -18.02
C GLU A 480 4.68 -4.06 -18.42
N ALA A 481 3.46 -4.17 -17.89
CA ALA A 481 2.41 -3.19 -18.11
C ALA A 481 2.81 -1.80 -17.54
N ALA A 482 3.36 -1.78 -16.32
CA ALA A 482 3.84 -0.56 -15.69
C ALA A 482 4.94 0.12 -16.53
N VAL A 483 5.99 -0.60 -16.87
CA VAL A 483 7.12 -0.05 -17.65
C VAL A 483 6.67 0.42 -19.03
N LYS A 484 5.75 -0.31 -19.67
CA LYS A 484 5.17 0.10 -20.95
C LYS A 484 4.44 1.44 -20.85
N GLU A 485 3.52 1.58 -19.88
CA GLU A 485 2.75 2.82 -19.70
C GLU A 485 3.66 3.98 -19.26
N LEU A 486 4.62 3.75 -18.35
CA LEU A 486 5.61 4.75 -17.93
C LEU A 486 6.42 5.29 -19.12
N LYS A 487 6.90 4.40 -19.99
CA LYS A 487 7.60 4.80 -21.23
C LYS A 487 6.69 5.59 -22.19
N ALA A 488 5.43 5.21 -22.33
CA ALA A 488 4.46 5.93 -23.14
C ALA A 488 4.21 7.34 -22.57
N LEU A 489 4.02 7.46 -21.25
CA LEU A 489 3.84 8.76 -20.59
C LEU A 489 5.08 9.67 -20.73
N LYS A 490 6.28 9.12 -20.63
CA LYS A 490 7.53 9.90 -20.80
C LYS A 490 7.74 10.33 -22.25
N ALA A 491 7.31 9.52 -23.21
CA ALA A 491 7.43 9.86 -24.63
C ALA A 491 6.57 11.06 -25.05
N MET A 492 5.57 11.47 -24.25
CA MET A 492 4.77 12.67 -24.48
C MET A 492 5.58 13.97 -24.36
N ASP A 493 6.77 13.94 -23.74
CA ASP A 493 7.68 15.10 -23.68
C ASP A 493 8.41 15.39 -25.01
N LYS A 494 8.40 14.45 -25.94
CA LYS A 494 9.05 14.66 -27.24
C LYS A 494 8.14 15.52 -28.12
N PRO A 495 8.65 16.62 -28.70
CA PRO A 495 7.88 17.36 -29.72
C PRO A 495 7.45 16.38 -30.78
N ALA A 496 6.21 16.50 -31.26
CA ALA A 496 5.74 15.72 -32.40
C ALA A 496 6.75 15.92 -33.55
N LYS A 497 7.34 14.83 -34.05
CA LYS A 497 8.18 14.91 -35.23
C LYS A 497 7.33 15.54 -36.32
N LYS A 498 7.77 16.73 -36.76
CA LYS A 498 7.19 17.42 -37.95
C LYS A 498 7.34 16.57 -39.18
#